data_823b1dbdb0d29742ec7120ab4d6f689b
#
_entry.id   823b1dbdb0d29742ec7120ab4d6f689b
#
_cell.length_a   1.000
_cell.length_b   1.000
_cell.length_c   1.000
_cell.angle_alpha   90.00
_cell.angle_beta   90.00
_cell.angle_gamma   90.00
#
_symmetry.space_group_name_H-M   'P 1'
#
loop_
_entity.id
_entity.type
_entity.pdbx_description
1 polymer ?
#
loop_
_entity_poly.entity_id
_entity_poly.type
_entity_poly.pdbx_seq_one_letter_code
_entity_poly.pdbx_strand_id
1 'polypeptide(L)'
;MKWFIKSSERSFFILELPSYRSPRWRNVMTTMISKARIFVFDAGKVIMIISLILWGLSSFGPGKTMQNISDKYAQLKTVPGANSSKLDKEFQTAKLENSYAGILGKSIEPVISQLGFDWKIGIALITSFAAREVFVGTMATLYSVGDEDEGSMLLKEKMKAAVRADGFPVFNLATGLSLMIFYVFAMQCMSTLAVVKRETRGWKWPIIQLLYMTGLAYLMSFLIYTIAK
;
A
#
# COMPACT_ATOMS: atom_id res chain seq x y z
N MET A 1 20.43 22.36 -32.38
CA MET A 1 21.46 21.35 -32.77
C MET A 1 21.78 21.33 -34.26
N LYS A 2 21.00 21.91 -35.15
CA LYS A 2 21.30 21.96 -36.61
C LYS A 2 22.43 22.92 -37.01
N TRP A 3 22.99 23.68 -36.07
CA TRP A 3 23.99 24.71 -36.37
C TRP A 3 25.46 24.24 -36.32
N PHE A 4 25.68 23.05 -35.74
CA PHE A 4 27.05 22.50 -35.53
C PHE A 4 27.37 21.27 -36.39
N ILE A 5 26.42 20.68 -37.10
CA ILE A 5 26.69 19.48 -37.92
C ILE A 5 26.22 19.74 -39.33
N LYS A 6 27.13 20.16 -40.20
CA LYS A 6 26.97 20.15 -41.67
C LYS A 6 27.14 18.69 -42.12
N SER A 7 26.09 17.90 -42.15
CA SER A 7 26.12 16.62 -42.84
C SER A 7 25.76 16.84 -44.30
N SER A 8 26.71 16.63 -45.16
CA SER A 8 26.62 16.81 -46.62
C SER A 8 26.01 15.61 -47.34
N GLU A 9 25.71 14.53 -46.63
CA GLU A 9 25.19 13.33 -47.25
C GLU A 9 23.67 13.25 -47.07
N ARG A 10 22.94 13.39 -48.17
CA ARG A 10 21.52 13.04 -48.24
C ARG A 10 21.40 11.50 -48.27
N SER A 11 21.33 10.87 -47.14
CA SER A 11 20.92 9.45 -47.11
C SER A 11 19.43 9.39 -47.49
N PHE A 12 19.15 8.77 -48.61
CA PHE A 12 17.79 8.42 -49.00
C PHE A 12 17.33 7.30 -48.08
N PHE A 13 16.64 7.66 -47.01
CA PHE A 13 16.02 6.71 -46.11
C PHE A 13 14.70 6.26 -46.76
N ILE A 14 14.74 5.19 -47.55
CA ILE A 14 13.53 4.54 -48.06
C ILE A 14 12.94 3.75 -46.90
N LEU A 15 11.94 4.30 -46.24
CA LEU A 15 11.17 3.61 -45.22
C LEU A 15 10.12 2.77 -45.96
N GLU A 16 10.43 1.52 -46.21
CA GLU A 16 9.40 0.57 -46.66
C GLU A 16 8.44 0.36 -45.50
N LEU A 17 7.17 0.74 -45.72
CA LEU A 17 6.12 0.49 -44.73
C LEU A 17 5.95 -1.04 -44.61
N PRO A 18 6.11 -1.58 -43.39
CA PRO A 18 5.93 -3.03 -43.20
C PRO A 18 4.50 -3.41 -43.59
N SER A 19 4.37 -4.42 -44.43
CA SER A 19 3.06 -4.98 -44.80
C SER A 19 2.35 -5.46 -43.55
N TYR A 20 1.12 -4.95 -43.29
CA TYR A 20 0.28 -5.40 -42.19
C TYR A 20 -0.03 -6.88 -42.35
N ARG A 21 0.47 -7.70 -41.43
CA ARG A 21 0.17 -9.13 -41.34
C ARG A 21 -0.68 -9.39 -40.11
N SER A 22 -1.66 -10.27 -40.23
CA SER A 22 -2.45 -10.72 -39.08
C SER A 22 -1.53 -11.32 -38.01
N PRO A 23 -1.76 -11.02 -36.70
CA PRO A 23 -0.91 -11.50 -35.63
C PRO A 23 -0.97 -13.04 -35.56
N ARG A 24 0.19 -13.67 -35.48
CA ARG A 24 0.27 -15.14 -35.29
C ARG A 24 0.00 -15.44 -33.83
N TRP A 25 -1.16 -15.99 -33.54
CA TRP A 25 -1.62 -16.32 -32.17
C TRP A 25 -0.57 -17.08 -31.36
N ARG A 26 0.16 -17.97 -31.96
CA ARG A 26 1.24 -18.71 -31.28
C ARG A 26 2.32 -17.78 -30.72
N ASN A 27 2.76 -16.80 -31.49
CA ASN A 27 3.79 -15.84 -31.03
C ASN A 27 3.24 -14.93 -29.95
N VAL A 28 1.98 -14.48 -30.06
CA VAL A 28 1.29 -13.69 -29.05
C VAL A 28 1.24 -14.46 -27.75
N MET A 29 0.76 -15.70 -27.75
CA MET A 29 0.67 -16.55 -26.55
C MET A 29 2.04 -16.82 -25.93
N THR A 30 3.06 -17.13 -26.74
CA THR A 30 4.41 -17.35 -26.22
C THR A 30 4.96 -16.08 -25.54
N THR A 31 4.74 -14.91 -26.15
CA THR A 31 5.18 -13.62 -25.59
C THR A 31 4.42 -13.30 -24.31
N MET A 32 3.10 -13.51 -24.28
CA MET A 32 2.28 -13.31 -23.08
C MET A 32 2.74 -14.20 -21.93
N ILE A 33 2.91 -15.50 -22.17
CA ILE A 33 3.37 -16.45 -21.14
C ILE A 33 4.77 -16.09 -20.65
N SER A 34 5.68 -15.74 -21.57
CA SER A 34 7.03 -15.32 -21.20
C SER A 34 7.02 -14.07 -20.34
N LYS A 35 6.25 -13.04 -20.69
CA LYS A 35 6.12 -11.81 -19.90
C LYS A 35 5.45 -12.06 -18.54
N ALA A 36 4.37 -12.86 -18.52
CA ALA A 36 3.71 -13.27 -17.28
C ALA A 36 4.66 -14.05 -16.37
N ARG A 37 5.42 -14.98 -16.90
CA ARG A 37 6.41 -15.75 -16.14
C ARG A 37 7.47 -14.85 -15.53
N ILE A 38 8.05 -13.94 -16.30
CA ILE A 38 9.03 -12.97 -15.79
C ILE A 38 8.43 -12.12 -14.66
N PHE A 39 7.20 -11.62 -14.84
CA PHE A 39 6.52 -10.85 -13.82
C PHE A 39 6.31 -11.66 -12.53
N VAL A 40 5.77 -12.87 -12.64
CA VAL A 40 5.50 -13.72 -11.47
C VAL A 40 6.78 -14.08 -10.71
N PHE A 41 7.85 -14.45 -11.43
CA PHE A 41 9.10 -14.84 -10.78
C PHE A 41 9.91 -13.67 -10.24
N ASP A 42 9.98 -12.55 -10.93
CA ASP A 42 10.79 -11.40 -10.50
C ASP A 42 10.03 -10.54 -9.47
N ALA A 43 8.80 -10.14 -9.79
CA ALA A 43 7.99 -9.34 -8.88
C ALA A 43 7.47 -10.18 -7.69
N GLY A 44 7.07 -11.44 -7.93
CA GLY A 44 6.59 -12.33 -6.89
C GLY A 44 7.60 -12.59 -5.78
N LYS A 45 8.89 -12.77 -6.10
CA LYS A 45 9.95 -12.90 -5.08
C LYS A 45 10.05 -11.65 -4.19
N VAL A 46 10.00 -10.47 -4.80
CA VAL A 46 10.09 -9.21 -4.05
C VAL A 46 8.88 -9.03 -3.15
N ILE A 47 7.67 -9.30 -3.67
CA ILE A 47 6.43 -9.22 -2.91
C ILE A 47 6.46 -10.20 -1.73
N MET A 48 6.90 -11.44 -1.95
CA MET A 48 6.99 -12.45 -0.90
C MET A 48 7.94 -12.04 0.23
N ILE A 49 9.15 -11.55 -0.10
CA ILE A 49 10.12 -11.08 0.88
C ILE A 49 9.56 -9.92 1.70
N ILE A 50 8.94 -8.92 1.03
CA ILE A 50 8.37 -7.77 1.71
C ILE A 50 7.18 -8.18 2.58
N SER A 51 6.31 -9.05 2.09
CA SER A 51 5.18 -9.57 2.86
C SER A 51 5.64 -10.32 4.11
N LEU A 52 6.72 -11.09 4.01
CA LEU A 52 7.31 -11.78 5.16
C LEU A 52 7.88 -10.78 6.17
N ILE A 53 8.57 -9.74 5.72
CA ILE A 53 9.08 -8.67 6.58
C ILE A 53 7.93 -7.95 7.28
N LEU A 54 6.90 -7.56 6.56
CA LEU A 54 5.73 -6.87 7.10
C LEU A 54 4.94 -7.76 8.07
N TRP A 55 4.82 -9.04 7.76
CA TRP A 55 4.23 -10.02 8.68
C TRP A 55 5.05 -10.10 9.97
N GLY A 56 6.37 -10.17 9.87
CA GLY A 56 7.25 -10.13 11.04
C GLY A 56 7.07 -8.84 11.85
N LEU A 57 7.08 -7.68 11.20
CA LEU A 57 6.87 -6.39 11.88
C LEU A 57 5.49 -6.28 12.56
N SER A 58 4.46 -6.86 11.98
CA SER A 58 3.10 -6.84 12.54
C SER A 58 2.88 -7.89 13.63
N SER A 59 3.60 -9.01 13.56
CA SER A 59 3.49 -10.12 14.53
C SER A 59 4.35 -9.92 15.77
N PHE A 60 5.47 -9.23 15.64
CA PHE A 60 6.43 -9.00 16.73
C PHE A 60 6.39 -7.53 17.19
N GLY A 61 6.63 -7.34 18.48
CA GLY A 61 6.72 -6.03 19.12
C GLY A 61 7.70 -6.07 20.30
N PRO A 62 7.91 -4.95 21.00
CA PRO A 62 8.76 -4.91 22.20
C PRO A 62 8.31 -5.95 23.22
N GLY A 63 9.20 -6.90 23.54
CA GLY A 63 8.86 -8.13 24.29
C GLY A 63 8.09 -7.90 25.59
N LYS A 64 8.47 -6.89 26.39
CA LYS A 64 7.78 -6.56 27.65
C LYS A 64 6.33 -6.10 27.43
N THR A 65 6.09 -5.28 26.44
CA THR A 65 4.74 -4.75 26.13
C THR A 65 3.84 -5.85 25.58
N MET A 66 4.39 -6.72 24.73
CA MET A 66 3.66 -7.82 24.12
C MET A 66 3.26 -8.87 25.17
N GLN A 67 4.15 -9.18 26.12
CA GLN A 67 3.85 -10.09 27.23
C GLN A 67 2.77 -9.51 28.14
N ASN A 68 2.89 -8.26 28.54
CA ASN A 68 1.88 -7.60 29.38
C ASN A 68 0.48 -7.59 28.73
N ILE A 69 0.41 -7.38 27.42
CA ILE A 69 -0.85 -7.45 26.67
C ILE A 69 -1.39 -8.87 26.68
N SER A 70 -0.54 -9.87 26.40
CA SER A 70 -0.93 -11.28 26.40
C SER A 70 -1.48 -11.70 27.77
N ASP A 71 -0.78 -11.34 28.86
CA ASP A 71 -1.16 -11.70 30.23
C ASP A 71 -2.46 -11.00 30.66
N LYS A 72 -2.62 -9.72 30.30
CA LYS A 72 -3.85 -8.96 30.57
C LYS A 72 -5.07 -9.59 29.90
N TYR A 73 -4.97 -9.93 28.62
CA TYR A 73 -6.10 -10.52 27.89
C TYR A 73 -6.32 -12.01 28.26
N ALA A 74 -5.29 -12.74 28.66
CA ALA A 74 -5.44 -14.08 29.24
C ALA A 74 -6.26 -14.03 30.54
N GLN A 75 -5.99 -13.07 31.44
CA GLN A 75 -6.77 -12.88 32.67
C GLN A 75 -8.22 -12.46 32.39
N LEU A 76 -8.44 -11.58 31.41
CA LEU A 76 -9.80 -11.14 31.03
C LEU A 76 -10.65 -12.28 30.43
N LYS A 77 -10.03 -13.24 29.77
CA LYS A 77 -10.72 -14.45 29.25
C LYS A 77 -11.19 -15.41 30.34
N THR A 78 -10.62 -15.37 31.52
CA THR A 78 -11.01 -16.25 32.64
C THR A 78 -12.23 -15.73 33.40
N VAL A 79 -12.71 -14.51 33.11
CA VAL A 79 -13.88 -13.93 33.77
C VAL A 79 -15.16 -14.54 33.20
N PRO A 80 -16.05 -15.15 34.03
CA PRO A 80 -17.31 -15.71 33.57
C PRO A 80 -18.22 -14.61 32.97
N GLY A 81 -18.67 -14.81 31.71
CA GLY A 81 -19.52 -13.84 31.00
C GLY A 81 -18.77 -12.92 30.02
N ALA A 82 -17.46 -13.02 29.90
CA ALA A 82 -16.72 -12.29 28.90
C ALA A 82 -17.01 -12.84 27.48
N ASN A 83 -17.40 -11.95 26.56
CA ASN A 83 -17.64 -12.29 25.16
C ASN A 83 -16.25 -12.59 24.53
N SER A 84 -15.88 -13.86 24.46
CA SER A 84 -14.54 -14.28 24.00
C SER A 84 -14.19 -13.75 22.61
N SER A 85 -15.17 -13.70 21.72
CA SER A 85 -15.01 -13.13 20.38
C SER A 85 -14.62 -11.65 20.41
N LYS A 86 -15.29 -10.83 21.23
CA LYS A 86 -14.97 -9.40 21.38
C LYS A 86 -13.58 -9.20 22.01
N LEU A 87 -13.23 -10.02 22.97
CA LEU A 87 -11.95 -9.96 23.68
C LEU A 87 -10.78 -10.37 22.77
N ASP A 88 -10.99 -11.37 21.92
CA ASP A 88 -10.00 -11.76 20.90
C ASP A 88 -9.71 -10.65 19.91
N LYS A 89 -10.73 -9.90 19.55
CA LYS A 89 -10.64 -8.73 18.66
C LYS A 89 -9.82 -7.60 19.26
N GLU A 90 -10.16 -7.24 20.49
CA GLU A 90 -9.44 -6.22 21.23
C GLU A 90 -7.98 -6.63 21.44
N PHE A 91 -7.75 -7.91 21.71
CA PHE A 91 -6.40 -8.46 21.82
C PHE A 91 -5.60 -8.33 20.51
N GLN A 92 -6.17 -8.72 19.37
CA GLN A 92 -5.51 -8.59 18.06
C GLN A 92 -5.22 -7.13 17.72
N THR A 93 -6.18 -6.25 17.98
CA THR A 93 -5.99 -4.81 17.75
C THR A 93 -4.89 -4.25 18.66
N ALA A 94 -4.92 -4.55 19.95
CA ALA A 94 -3.90 -4.12 20.90
C ALA A 94 -2.52 -4.69 20.56
N LYS A 95 -2.46 -5.95 20.11
CA LYS A 95 -1.23 -6.60 19.66
C LYS A 95 -0.64 -5.88 18.44
N LEU A 96 -1.47 -5.56 17.45
CA LEU A 96 -1.05 -4.87 16.24
C LEU A 96 -0.62 -3.43 16.52
N GLU A 97 -1.35 -2.72 17.39
CA GLU A 97 -1.05 -1.35 17.81
C GLU A 97 0.31 -1.22 18.49
N ASN A 98 0.72 -2.24 19.25
CA ASN A 98 1.99 -2.29 19.97
C ASN A 98 3.06 -3.13 19.24
N SER A 99 2.79 -3.57 18.03
CA SER A 99 3.78 -4.19 17.15
C SER A 99 4.75 -3.15 16.58
N TYR A 100 5.86 -3.60 16.00
CA TYR A 100 6.78 -2.70 15.31
C TYR A 100 6.11 -1.97 14.14
N ALA A 101 5.17 -2.61 13.44
CA ALA A 101 4.38 -1.95 12.40
C ALA A 101 3.48 -0.84 12.99
N GLY A 102 2.85 -1.07 14.16
CA GLY A 102 2.05 -0.08 14.87
C GLY A 102 2.88 1.12 15.33
N ILE A 103 4.07 0.87 15.86
CA ILE A 103 5.02 1.94 16.27
C ILE A 103 5.43 2.78 15.06
N LEU A 104 5.74 2.14 13.92
CA LEU A 104 6.03 2.85 12.67
C LEU A 104 4.82 3.67 12.18
N GLY A 105 3.61 3.11 12.22
CA GLY A 105 2.38 3.82 11.88
C GLY A 105 2.18 5.08 12.72
N LYS A 106 2.34 4.96 14.05
CA LYS A 106 2.26 6.10 14.99
C LYS A 106 3.37 7.13 14.77
N SER A 107 4.57 6.71 14.39
CA SER A 107 5.67 7.64 14.08
C SER A 107 5.40 8.46 12.82
N ILE A 108 4.66 7.92 11.86
CA ILE A 108 4.29 8.61 10.62
C ILE A 108 3.01 9.43 10.78
N GLU A 109 2.19 9.12 11.80
CA GLU A 109 0.90 9.78 12.06
C GLU A 109 0.97 11.32 12.02
N PRO A 110 1.94 12.01 12.66
CA PRO A 110 2.01 13.47 12.62
C PRO A 110 2.15 14.04 11.19
N VAL A 111 2.73 13.29 10.28
CA VAL A 111 2.87 13.70 8.87
C VAL A 111 1.58 13.43 8.10
N ILE A 112 0.95 12.28 8.31
CA ILE A 112 -0.25 11.88 7.55
C ILE A 112 -1.55 12.43 8.15
N SER A 113 -1.55 12.88 9.41
CA SER A 113 -2.70 13.51 10.05
C SER A 113 -3.14 14.80 9.34
N GLN A 114 -2.20 15.50 8.68
CA GLN A 114 -2.50 16.67 7.86
C GLN A 114 -3.35 16.34 6.62
N LEU A 115 -3.32 15.08 6.16
CA LEU A 115 -4.17 14.56 5.07
C LEU A 115 -5.50 14.00 5.57
N GLY A 116 -5.71 14.03 6.88
CA GLY A 116 -6.88 13.44 7.52
C GLY A 116 -6.72 11.95 7.84
N PHE A 117 -5.53 11.37 7.74
CA PHE A 117 -5.27 9.96 7.97
C PHE A 117 -4.89 9.69 9.42
N ASP A 118 -5.33 8.56 9.95
CA ASP A 118 -4.94 8.06 11.27
C ASP A 118 -3.80 7.03 11.16
N TRP A 119 -3.29 6.59 12.31
CA TRP A 119 -2.22 5.59 12.36
C TRP A 119 -2.60 4.25 11.71
N LYS A 120 -3.89 3.86 11.72
CA LYS A 120 -4.37 2.63 11.06
C LYS A 120 -4.25 2.74 9.55
N ILE A 121 -4.68 3.87 8.98
CA ILE A 121 -4.46 4.18 7.57
C ILE A 121 -2.96 4.20 7.28
N GLY A 122 -2.14 4.74 8.18
CA GLY A 122 -0.69 4.73 8.08
C GLY A 122 -0.10 3.32 7.96
N ILE A 123 -0.52 2.39 8.81
CA ILE A 123 -0.11 0.98 8.71
C ILE A 123 -0.57 0.37 7.37
N ALA A 124 -1.81 0.62 6.97
CA ALA A 124 -2.33 0.11 5.70
C ALA A 124 -1.56 0.69 4.49
N LEU A 125 -1.13 1.94 4.55
CA LEU A 125 -0.26 2.53 3.53
C LEU A 125 1.12 1.87 3.49
N ILE A 126 1.74 1.59 4.64
CA ILE A 126 3.02 0.88 4.70
C ILE A 126 2.88 -0.53 4.11
N THR A 127 1.83 -1.27 4.47
CA THR A 127 1.60 -2.62 3.94
C THR A 127 1.29 -2.61 2.44
N SER A 128 0.65 -1.56 1.93
CA SER A 128 0.36 -1.39 0.51
C SER A 128 1.61 -1.20 -0.37
N PHE A 129 2.75 -0.88 0.24
CA PHE A 129 4.04 -0.85 -0.44
C PHE A 129 4.44 -2.22 -0.99
N ALA A 130 4.04 -3.31 -0.34
CA ALA A 130 4.27 -4.66 -0.88
C ALA A 130 3.41 -4.90 -2.13
N ALA A 131 2.11 -4.68 -2.01
CA ALA A 131 1.16 -4.77 -3.10
C ALA A 131 -0.07 -3.89 -2.79
N ARG A 132 -0.62 -3.23 -3.80
CA ARG A 132 -1.77 -2.31 -3.68
C ARG A 132 -3.00 -2.96 -3.07
N GLU A 133 -3.23 -4.19 -3.43
CA GLU A 133 -4.38 -5.00 -3.03
C GLU A 133 -4.36 -5.28 -1.51
N VAL A 134 -3.18 -5.31 -0.91
CA VAL A 134 -3.00 -5.56 0.53
C VAL A 134 -3.59 -4.44 1.39
N PHE A 135 -3.68 -3.22 0.87
CA PHE A 135 -4.30 -2.11 1.60
C PHE A 135 -5.71 -2.42 2.09
N VAL A 136 -6.58 -2.87 1.17
CA VAL A 136 -7.97 -3.19 1.49
C VAL A 136 -8.05 -4.34 2.50
N GLY A 137 -7.22 -5.36 2.32
CA GLY A 137 -7.13 -6.49 3.27
C GLY A 137 -6.63 -6.03 4.65
N THR A 138 -5.62 -5.17 4.72
CA THR A 138 -5.14 -4.62 5.98
C THR A 138 -6.19 -3.74 6.66
N MET A 139 -6.87 -2.89 5.91
CA MET A 139 -7.99 -2.08 6.43
C MET A 139 -9.12 -2.97 6.95
N ALA A 140 -9.50 -3.99 6.21
CA ALA A 140 -10.48 -4.98 6.67
C ALA A 140 -10.02 -5.63 7.97
N THR A 141 -8.78 -6.08 8.08
CA THR A 141 -8.23 -6.68 9.30
C THR A 141 -8.22 -5.68 10.47
N LEU A 142 -7.79 -4.43 10.25
CA LEU A 142 -7.71 -3.41 11.30
C LEU A 142 -9.08 -2.95 11.83
N TYR A 143 -10.10 -2.98 10.99
CA TYR A 143 -11.44 -2.51 11.34
C TYR A 143 -12.48 -3.63 11.52
N SER A 144 -12.28 -4.81 10.91
CA SER A 144 -13.20 -5.95 11.05
C SER A 144 -12.73 -6.98 12.05
N VAL A 145 -11.72 -6.70 12.86
CA VAL A 145 -11.21 -7.68 13.82
C VAL A 145 -12.38 -8.37 14.51
N GLY A 146 -12.74 -9.53 14.00
CA GLY A 146 -13.44 -10.57 14.68
C GLY A 146 -14.80 -11.07 14.26
N ASP A 147 -15.36 -10.77 13.14
CA ASP A 147 -16.56 -11.45 12.67
C ASP A 147 -16.24 -12.13 11.33
N GLU A 148 -16.16 -13.47 11.37
CA GLU A 148 -15.88 -14.30 10.19
C GLU A 148 -17.12 -14.37 9.24
N ASP A 149 -18.32 -14.02 9.74
CA ASP A 149 -19.59 -14.32 9.04
C ASP A 149 -20.34 -13.12 8.47
N GLU A 150 -19.95 -11.88 8.73
CA GLU A 150 -20.71 -10.73 8.22
C GLU A 150 -19.85 -9.83 7.33
N GLY A 151 -20.09 -9.96 6.03
CA GLY A 151 -19.36 -9.32 4.95
C GLY A 151 -19.28 -7.80 4.99
N SER A 152 -18.91 -7.21 3.88
CA SER A 152 -18.56 -5.80 3.62
C SER A 152 -19.47 -4.72 4.27
N MET A 153 -20.71 -5.04 4.68
CA MET A 153 -21.62 -4.10 5.35
C MET A 153 -21.13 -3.73 6.75
N LEU A 154 -20.70 -4.72 7.55
CA LEU A 154 -20.23 -4.48 8.93
C LEU A 154 -18.92 -3.69 8.95
N LEU A 155 -18.02 -3.96 7.99
CA LEU A 155 -16.78 -3.18 7.82
C LEU A 155 -17.10 -1.70 7.56
N LYS A 156 -18.06 -1.42 6.66
CA LYS A 156 -18.48 -0.06 6.33
C LYS A 156 -19.05 0.69 7.54
N GLU A 157 -19.86 0.02 8.37
CA GLU A 157 -20.42 0.61 9.59
C GLU A 157 -19.35 0.88 10.64
N LYS A 158 -18.41 -0.05 10.85
CA LYS A 158 -17.27 0.13 11.78
C LYS A 158 -16.33 1.23 11.32
N MET A 159 -16.06 1.33 10.02
CA MET A 159 -15.28 2.42 9.47
C MET A 159 -15.99 3.77 9.67
N LYS A 160 -17.31 3.85 9.48
CA LYS A 160 -18.09 5.06 9.75
C LYS A 160 -18.10 5.45 11.24
N ALA A 161 -18.13 4.46 12.13
CA ALA A 161 -18.10 4.67 13.57
C ALA A 161 -16.71 4.95 14.12
N ALA A 162 -15.64 4.80 13.31
CA ALA A 162 -14.28 5.07 13.74
C ALA A 162 -14.06 6.57 13.97
N VAL A 163 -13.69 6.90 15.20
CA VAL A 163 -13.47 8.28 15.66
C VAL A 163 -11.97 8.46 15.94
N ARG A 164 -11.44 9.61 15.55
CA ARG A 164 -10.06 10.02 15.83
C ARG A 164 -9.92 10.44 17.31
N ALA A 165 -8.70 10.54 17.81
CA ALA A 165 -8.42 11.04 19.16
C ALA A 165 -9.06 12.41 19.45
N ASP A 166 -9.27 13.23 18.43
CA ASP A 166 -9.90 14.55 18.49
C ASP A 166 -11.44 14.50 18.50
N GLY A 167 -12.06 13.31 18.52
CA GLY A 167 -13.51 13.15 18.52
C GLY A 167 -14.20 13.27 17.16
N PHE A 168 -13.45 13.54 16.09
CA PHE A 168 -13.99 13.63 14.73
C PHE A 168 -13.97 12.26 14.03
N PRO A 169 -14.96 11.96 13.14
CA PRO A 169 -14.94 10.71 12.39
C PRO A 169 -13.70 10.63 11.49
N VAL A 170 -13.02 9.48 11.52
CA VAL A 170 -11.84 9.22 10.68
C VAL A 170 -12.24 9.23 9.21
N PHE A 171 -13.34 8.55 8.87
CA PHE A 171 -13.84 8.46 7.50
C PHE A 171 -14.97 9.44 7.25
N ASN A 172 -14.61 10.63 6.81
CA ASN A 172 -15.50 11.62 6.24
C ASN A 172 -15.27 11.74 4.72
N LEU A 173 -16.09 12.52 4.04
CA LEU A 173 -15.95 12.74 2.60
C LEU A 173 -14.57 13.32 2.25
N ALA A 174 -14.06 14.25 3.05
CA ALA A 174 -12.76 14.87 2.84
C ALA A 174 -11.62 13.86 2.94
N THR A 175 -11.62 13.01 3.98
CA THR A 175 -10.62 11.94 4.15
C THR A 175 -10.71 10.90 3.02
N GLY A 176 -11.93 10.53 2.62
CA GLY A 176 -12.15 9.59 1.52
C GLY A 176 -11.61 10.10 0.19
N LEU A 177 -11.91 11.35 -0.16
CA LEU A 177 -11.39 11.99 -1.38
C LEU A 177 -9.87 12.16 -1.31
N SER A 178 -9.34 12.59 -0.18
CA SER A 178 -7.89 12.71 0.06
C SER A 178 -7.18 11.37 -0.16
N LEU A 179 -7.73 10.27 0.38
CA LEU A 179 -7.19 8.92 0.23
C LEU A 179 -7.25 8.44 -1.22
N MET A 180 -8.35 8.68 -1.92
CA MET A 180 -8.48 8.34 -3.34
C MET A 180 -7.42 9.05 -4.19
N ILE A 181 -7.26 10.35 -3.98
CA ILE A 181 -6.26 11.15 -4.70
C ILE A 181 -4.84 10.71 -4.36
N PHE A 182 -4.56 10.44 -3.09
CA PHE A 182 -3.28 9.88 -2.68
C PHE A 182 -2.99 8.58 -3.44
N TYR A 183 -3.97 7.69 -3.54
CA TYR A 183 -3.83 6.41 -4.25
C TYR A 183 -3.69 6.56 -5.77
N VAL A 184 -4.22 7.60 -6.37
CA VAL A 184 -4.04 7.88 -7.82
C VAL A 184 -2.61 8.29 -8.12
N PHE A 185 -2.02 9.16 -7.30
CA PHE A 185 -0.71 9.76 -7.58
C PHE A 185 0.46 9.01 -6.91
N ALA A 186 0.26 8.37 -5.77
CA ALA A 186 1.34 7.70 -5.09
C ALA A 186 1.86 6.49 -5.87
N MET A 187 3.18 6.36 -5.93
CA MET A 187 3.82 5.15 -6.40
C MET A 187 3.76 4.10 -5.28
N GLN A 188 3.13 2.98 -5.53
CA GLN A 188 2.63 2.17 -4.45
C GLN A 188 3.12 0.75 -4.40
N CYS A 189 3.96 0.31 -5.34
CA CYS A 189 4.38 -1.08 -5.27
C CYS A 189 5.86 -1.23 -5.56
N MET A 190 6.52 -2.00 -4.70
CA MET A 190 7.94 -2.29 -4.83
C MET A 190 8.28 -3.05 -6.12
N SER A 191 7.32 -3.77 -6.69
CA SER A 191 7.48 -4.42 -7.99
C SER A 191 7.73 -3.40 -9.10
N THR A 192 7.05 -2.25 -9.09
CA THR A 192 7.30 -1.17 -10.06
C THR A 192 8.72 -0.61 -9.92
N LEU A 193 9.19 -0.36 -8.69
CA LEU A 193 10.56 0.09 -8.43
C LEU A 193 11.59 -0.93 -8.93
N ALA A 194 11.34 -2.23 -8.71
CA ALA A 194 12.22 -3.29 -9.17
C ALA A 194 12.30 -3.35 -10.70
N VAL A 195 11.16 -3.17 -11.40
CA VAL A 195 11.13 -3.12 -12.87
C VAL A 195 11.88 -1.88 -13.38
N VAL A 196 11.60 -0.70 -12.83
CA VAL A 196 12.30 0.55 -13.24
C VAL A 196 13.80 0.45 -12.98
N LYS A 197 14.22 -0.11 -11.83
CA LYS A 197 15.64 -0.37 -11.55
C LYS A 197 16.29 -1.25 -12.61
N ARG A 198 15.60 -2.31 -13.04
CA ARG A 198 16.09 -3.25 -14.05
C ARG A 198 16.20 -2.56 -15.41
N GLU A 199 15.20 -1.84 -15.84
CA GLU A 199 15.15 -1.14 -17.13
C GLU A 199 16.19 -0.01 -17.20
N THR A 200 16.37 0.75 -16.12
CA THR A 200 17.31 1.88 -16.08
C THR A 200 18.71 1.49 -15.62
N ARG A 201 18.93 0.21 -15.29
CA ARG A 201 20.21 -0.34 -14.77
C ARG A 201 20.80 0.47 -13.62
N GLY A 202 19.97 1.13 -12.79
CA GLY A 202 20.42 1.97 -11.68
C GLY A 202 19.35 2.30 -10.67
N TRP A 203 19.77 2.77 -9.48
CA TRP A 203 18.85 3.18 -8.42
C TRP A 203 18.39 4.64 -8.52
N LYS A 204 19.09 5.45 -9.33
CA LYS A 204 18.81 6.90 -9.43
C LYS A 204 17.38 7.18 -9.88
N TRP A 205 16.93 6.56 -10.96
CA TRP A 205 15.60 6.78 -11.51
C TRP A 205 14.45 6.25 -10.63
N PRO A 206 14.54 5.02 -10.06
CA PRO A 206 13.55 4.54 -9.10
C PRO A 206 13.37 5.47 -7.90
N ILE A 207 14.48 5.99 -7.33
CA ILE A 207 14.42 6.89 -6.17
C ILE A 207 13.78 8.24 -6.56
N ILE A 208 14.20 8.84 -7.69
CA ILE A 208 13.61 10.08 -8.18
C ILE A 208 12.10 9.91 -8.41
N GLN A 209 11.70 8.81 -9.05
CA GLN A 209 10.30 8.50 -9.30
C GLN A 209 9.52 8.33 -7.99
N LEU A 210 10.05 7.59 -7.01
CA LEU A 210 9.44 7.41 -5.71
C LEU A 210 9.21 8.75 -5.00
N LEU A 211 10.23 9.60 -4.92
CA LEU A 211 10.16 10.89 -4.25
C LEU A 211 9.18 11.84 -4.97
N TYR A 212 9.27 11.92 -6.30
CA TYR A 212 8.39 12.79 -7.09
C TYR A 212 6.92 12.36 -6.96
N MET A 213 6.61 11.08 -7.17
CA MET A 213 5.24 10.57 -7.12
C MET A 213 4.64 10.66 -5.71
N THR A 214 5.41 10.30 -4.68
CA THR A 214 4.96 10.42 -3.29
C THR A 214 4.78 11.88 -2.88
N GLY A 215 5.70 12.75 -3.26
CA GLY A 215 5.58 14.20 -3.00
C GLY A 215 4.36 14.82 -3.69
N LEU A 216 4.12 14.46 -4.96
CA LEU A 216 2.95 14.93 -5.69
C LEU A 216 1.65 14.39 -5.06
N ALA A 217 1.62 13.11 -4.69
CA ALA A 217 0.48 12.49 -4.01
C ALA A 217 0.16 13.20 -2.70
N TYR A 218 1.19 13.50 -1.91
CA TYR A 218 1.03 14.22 -0.64
C TYR A 218 0.47 15.62 -0.84
N LEU A 219 1.03 16.39 -1.76
CA LEU A 219 0.57 17.77 -2.06
C LEU A 219 -0.88 17.79 -2.55
N MET A 220 -1.22 16.93 -3.51
CA MET A 220 -2.57 16.89 -4.07
C MET A 220 -3.60 16.40 -3.05
N SER A 221 -3.26 15.41 -2.26
CA SER A 221 -4.09 14.90 -1.18
C SER A 221 -4.31 15.96 -0.09
N PHE A 222 -3.26 16.69 0.30
CA PHE A 222 -3.35 17.79 1.25
C PHE A 222 -4.26 18.92 0.75
N LEU A 223 -4.10 19.34 -0.52
CA LEU A 223 -4.96 20.36 -1.12
C LEU A 223 -6.42 19.94 -1.10
N ILE A 224 -6.72 18.71 -1.51
CA ILE A 224 -8.10 18.21 -1.54
C ILE A 224 -8.68 18.11 -0.14
N TYR A 225 -7.91 17.61 0.82
CA TYR A 225 -8.36 17.54 2.21
C TYR A 225 -8.67 18.94 2.78
N THR A 226 -7.83 19.93 2.48
CA THR A 226 -8.01 21.31 2.95
C THR A 226 -9.24 21.98 2.32
N ILE A 227 -9.52 21.71 1.03
CA ILE A 227 -10.67 22.27 0.32
C ILE A 227 -11.98 21.59 0.74
N ALA A 228 -11.94 20.28 1.02
CA ALA A 228 -13.12 19.49 1.34
C ALA A 228 -13.47 19.47 2.84
N LYS A 229 -12.59 19.97 3.72
CA LYS A 229 -12.79 20.09 5.16
C LYS A 229 -13.69 21.27 5.49
#